data_e95f573453073389dc51d3494af43337
#
_entry.id   e95f573453073389dc51d3494af43337
#
_cell.length_a   1.000
_cell.length_b   1.000
_cell.length_c   1.000
_cell.angle_alpha   90.00
_cell.angle_beta   90.00
_cell.angle_gamma   90.00
#
_symmetry.space_group_name_H-M   'P 1'
#
loop_
_entity.id
_entity.type
_entity.pdbx_description
1 polymer ?
#
loop_
_entity_poly.entity_id
_entity_poly.type
_entity_poly.pdbx_seq_one_letter_code
_entity_poly.pdbx_strand_id
1 'polypeptide(L)'
;MPTITTLIPAYKKQYLGETLLGLARQTFRDFRVILSDDSPGEEITHLIRSGHFGDLTKTLDLQVVRGPRHARLNHQLLMDLWGGSSPFVHIQLDDDVIYPEFYRSHMLAHQTGRFSASISRRWITHGDTRPVMAINQPAFVANSPLMHVPVDEEALFSSMVPTCNNWAGEFSNIVMSAEGARAYPRPPENELSYYGWLDVGFLLTAVQKAPLVFLRDHLGVFRQHPDQTTHHLRTHGGRVSSMAWVTTALLAWREGRISRADVVTAITWNVRQCLARFGEDDPVINEFFDLIQAHGGDLERLYAAYKPLWLRVLAGHPATAPTPRTVAEPALA
;
A
#
# COMPACT_ATOMS: atom_id res chain seq x y z
N MET A 1 -22.29 16.17 7.91
CA MET A 1 -21.43 15.22 7.18
C MET A 1 -20.38 14.73 8.17
N PRO A 2 -20.04 13.42 8.20
CA PRO A 2 -19.02 12.91 9.12
C PRO A 2 -17.65 13.51 8.79
N THR A 3 -16.80 13.64 9.81
CA THR A 3 -15.41 14.10 9.63
C THR A 3 -14.56 13.06 8.89
N ILE A 4 -14.76 11.76 9.15
CA ILE A 4 -14.02 10.68 8.53
C ILE A 4 -14.99 9.70 7.84
N THR A 5 -14.66 9.23 6.64
CA THR A 5 -15.28 8.05 6.04
C THR A 5 -14.27 6.90 6.05
N THR A 6 -14.64 5.80 6.71
CA THR A 6 -13.86 4.57 6.70
C THR A 6 -14.35 3.65 5.60
N LEU A 7 -13.44 3.17 4.77
CA LEU A 7 -13.69 2.29 3.63
C LEU A 7 -13.12 0.90 3.95
N ILE A 8 -13.94 -0.14 3.92
CA ILE A 8 -13.51 -1.51 4.19
C ILE A 8 -13.66 -2.37 2.92
N PRO A 9 -12.57 -2.67 2.20
CA PRO A 9 -12.59 -3.64 1.11
C PRO A 9 -12.58 -5.06 1.70
N ALA A 10 -13.76 -5.61 2.02
CA ALA A 10 -13.89 -6.84 2.77
C ALA A 10 -13.98 -8.08 1.87
N TYR A 11 -13.12 -9.05 2.12
CA TYR A 11 -13.11 -10.36 1.46
C TYR A 11 -13.04 -11.50 2.48
N LYS A 12 -12.30 -11.30 3.60
CA LYS A 12 -12.03 -12.31 4.62
C LYS A 12 -12.96 -12.13 5.81
N LYS A 13 -13.90 -13.05 5.98
CA LYS A 13 -14.83 -13.04 7.12
C LYS A 13 -14.15 -13.35 8.46
N GLN A 14 -13.03 -14.07 8.43
CA GLN A 14 -12.35 -14.63 9.60
C GLN A 14 -11.93 -13.57 10.63
N TYR A 15 -11.41 -12.44 10.16
CA TYR A 15 -10.86 -11.37 11.02
C TYR A 15 -11.78 -10.15 11.14
N LEU A 16 -12.81 -10.08 10.31
CA LEU A 16 -13.68 -8.90 10.20
C LEU A 16 -14.33 -8.51 11.54
N GLY A 17 -14.66 -9.48 12.40
CA GLY A 17 -15.20 -9.18 13.74
C GLY A 17 -14.27 -8.35 14.60
N GLU A 18 -12.95 -8.61 14.56
CA GLU A 18 -11.94 -7.83 15.29
C GLU A 18 -11.74 -6.45 14.67
N THR A 19 -11.77 -6.36 13.35
CA THR A 19 -11.72 -5.08 12.61
C THR A 19 -12.90 -4.18 12.99
N LEU A 20 -14.14 -4.74 12.97
CA LEU A 20 -15.34 -4.01 13.38
C LEU A 20 -15.32 -3.63 14.87
N LEU A 21 -14.76 -4.48 15.74
CA LEU A 21 -14.58 -4.17 17.15
C LEU A 21 -13.62 -2.99 17.34
N GLY A 22 -12.52 -2.93 16.61
CA GLY A 22 -11.57 -1.80 16.63
C GLY A 22 -12.25 -0.49 16.26
N LEU A 23 -13.11 -0.50 15.24
CA LEU A 23 -13.91 0.66 14.82
C LEU A 23 -15.00 1.03 15.87
N ALA A 24 -15.73 0.05 16.41
CA ALA A 24 -16.76 0.30 17.39
C ALA A 24 -16.20 0.90 18.72
N ARG A 25 -14.94 0.65 19.02
CA ARG A 25 -14.24 1.16 20.22
C ARG A 25 -13.52 2.50 20.03
N GLN A 26 -13.60 3.12 18.85
CA GLN A 26 -12.96 4.43 18.65
C GLN A 26 -13.51 5.49 19.63
N THR A 27 -12.63 6.25 20.25
CA THR A 27 -12.99 7.38 21.13
C THR A 27 -13.47 8.60 20.34
N PHE A 28 -12.99 8.78 19.13
CA PHE A 28 -13.52 9.76 18.16
C PHE A 28 -14.68 9.13 17.40
N ARG A 29 -15.89 9.71 17.53
CA ARG A 29 -17.14 9.11 17.03
C ARG A 29 -17.70 9.70 15.75
N ASP A 30 -17.17 10.82 15.28
CA ASP A 30 -17.65 11.50 14.07
C ASP A 30 -17.10 10.88 12.79
N PHE A 31 -17.43 9.60 12.56
CA PHE A 31 -17.10 8.85 11.35
C PHE A 31 -18.24 7.94 10.91
N ARG A 32 -18.25 7.58 9.64
CA ARG A 32 -19.11 6.54 9.05
C ARG A 32 -18.26 5.45 8.41
N VAL A 33 -18.86 4.31 8.12
CA VAL A 33 -18.22 3.14 7.52
C VAL A 33 -18.95 2.75 6.23
N ILE A 34 -18.20 2.56 5.16
CA ILE A 34 -18.67 1.93 3.92
C ILE A 34 -17.89 0.63 3.76
N LEU A 35 -18.57 -0.51 3.85
CA LEU A 35 -17.99 -1.84 3.67
C LEU A 35 -18.42 -2.38 2.31
N SER A 36 -17.44 -2.75 1.49
CA SER A 36 -17.69 -3.45 0.23
C SER A 36 -17.44 -4.94 0.40
N ASP A 37 -18.50 -5.73 0.28
CA ASP A 37 -18.44 -7.19 0.36
C ASP A 37 -17.98 -7.78 -0.96
N ASP A 38 -16.70 -8.14 -1.02
CA ASP A 38 -16.06 -8.78 -2.19
C ASP A 38 -15.97 -10.30 -2.07
N SER A 39 -16.55 -10.87 -0.99
CA SER A 39 -16.54 -12.30 -0.71
C SER A 39 -17.39 -13.11 -1.73
N PRO A 40 -17.04 -14.39 -1.96
CA PRO A 40 -17.90 -15.29 -2.75
C PRO A 40 -19.28 -15.40 -2.12
N GLY A 41 -20.36 -15.29 -2.92
CA GLY A 41 -21.72 -15.51 -2.45
C GLY A 41 -22.26 -14.51 -1.42
N GLU A 42 -21.64 -13.33 -1.28
CA GLU A 42 -22.06 -12.30 -0.30
C GLU A 42 -22.03 -12.78 1.15
N GLU A 43 -21.06 -13.62 1.49
CA GLU A 43 -20.98 -14.23 2.82
C GLU A 43 -20.91 -13.20 3.95
N ILE A 44 -20.17 -12.09 3.74
CA ILE A 44 -20.02 -11.02 4.73
C ILE A 44 -21.33 -10.28 4.92
N THR A 45 -22.04 -9.97 3.84
CA THR A 45 -23.37 -9.35 3.89
C THR A 45 -24.37 -10.24 4.65
N HIS A 46 -24.34 -11.56 4.41
CA HIS A 46 -25.18 -12.51 5.14
C HIS A 46 -24.86 -12.55 6.64
N LEU A 47 -23.55 -12.55 7.02
CA LEU A 47 -23.14 -12.51 8.42
C LEU A 47 -23.59 -11.22 9.13
N ILE A 48 -23.48 -10.07 8.46
CA ILE A 48 -23.96 -8.79 9.01
C ILE A 48 -25.47 -8.80 9.20
N ARG A 49 -26.24 -9.24 8.18
CA ARG A 49 -27.71 -9.28 8.23
C ARG A 49 -28.24 -10.28 9.24
N SER A 50 -27.58 -11.42 9.43
CA SER A 50 -27.95 -12.43 10.43
C SER A 50 -27.63 -12.03 11.87
N GLY A 51 -26.97 -10.89 12.09
CA GLY A 51 -26.54 -10.44 13.42
C GLY A 51 -25.36 -11.22 14.00
N HIS A 52 -24.56 -11.90 13.16
CA HIS A 52 -23.39 -12.66 13.59
C HIS A 52 -22.38 -11.82 14.41
N PHE A 53 -22.24 -10.55 14.08
CA PHE A 53 -21.36 -9.62 14.79
C PHE A 53 -22.04 -8.90 15.97
N GLY A 54 -23.26 -9.32 16.34
CA GLY A 54 -24.01 -8.78 17.46
C GLY A 54 -24.25 -7.28 17.36
N ASP A 55 -24.02 -6.57 18.48
CA ASP A 55 -24.26 -5.13 18.54
C ASP A 55 -23.16 -4.29 17.88
N LEU A 56 -22.02 -4.87 17.47
CA LEU A 56 -20.94 -4.12 16.82
C LEU A 56 -21.43 -3.37 15.58
N THR A 57 -22.20 -4.02 14.72
CA THR A 57 -22.73 -3.41 13.50
C THR A 57 -23.82 -2.36 13.77
N LYS A 58 -24.52 -2.46 14.92
CA LYS A 58 -25.53 -1.48 15.32
C LYS A 58 -24.92 -0.18 15.90
N THR A 59 -23.70 -0.27 16.43
CA THR A 59 -22.98 0.90 17.00
C THR A 59 -22.25 1.73 15.98
N LEU A 60 -22.15 1.23 14.74
CA LEU A 60 -21.49 1.88 13.61
C LEU A 60 -22.53 2.44 12.62
N ASP A 61 -22.29 3.64 12.11
CA ASP A 61 -22.97 4.12 10.89
C ASP A 61 -22.39 3.35 9.69
N LEU A 62 -22.93 2.15 9.45
CA LEU A 62 -22.41 1.15 8.53
C LEU A 62 -23.29 1.00 7.29
N GLN A 63 -22.74 1.36 6.14
CA GLN A 63 -23.29 1.04 4.82
C GLN A 63 -22.56 -0.18 4.24
N VAL A 64 -23.32 -1.17 3.76
CA VAL A 64 -22.79 -2.35 3.08
C VAL A 64 -23.15 -2.30 1.60
N VAL A 65 -22.16 -2.50 0.72
CA VAL A 65 -22.34 -2.56 -0.73
C VAL A 65 -21.72 -3.83 -1.29
N ARG A 66 -22.14 -4.26 -2.48
CA ARG A 66 -21.53 -5.39 -3.16
C ARG A 66 -20.25 -4.96 -3.87
N GLY A 67 -19.16 -5.71 -3.66
CA GLY A 67 -17.88 -5.53 -4.35
C GLY A 67 -17.82 -6.20 -5.72
N PRO A 68 -16.83 -5.82 -6.55
CA PRO A 68 -16.66 -6.29 -7.94
C PRO A 68 -15.99 -7.66 -8.04
N ARG A 69 -15.65 -8.33 -6.94
CA ARG A 69 -14.89 -9.59 -6.85
C ARG A 69 -13.48 -9.48 -7.43
N HIS A 70 -12.87 -8.33 -7.21
CA HIS A 70 -11.51 -8.04 -7.65
C HIS A 70 -10.88 -7.01 -6.71
N ALA A 71 -9.83 -7.37 -5.98
CA ALA A 71 -9.26 -6.56 -4.90
C ALA A 71 -8.99 -5.09 -5.30
N ARG A 72 -8.30 -4.84 -6.43
CA ARG A 72 -7.97 -3.47 -6.86
C ARG A 72 -9.20 -2.67 -7.29
N LEU A 73 -10.15 -3.30 -7.98
CA LEU A 73 -11.41 -2.65 -8.36
C LEU A 73 -12.30 -2.40 -7.15
N ASN A 74 -12.19 -3.23 -6.10
CA ASN A 74 -12.91 -3.03 -4.86
C ASN A 74 -12.43 -1.77 -4.11
N HIS A 75 -11.14 -1.56 -4.04
CA HIS A 75 -10.58 -0.32 -3.52
C HIS A 75 -11.03 0.90 -4.35
N GLN A 76 -11.00 0.78 -5.68
CA GLN A 76 -11.44 1.86 -6.57
C GLN A 76 -12.93 2.19 -6.39
N LEU A 77 -13.80 1.17 -6.31
CA LEU A 77 -15.23 1.33 -6.04
C LEU A 77 -15.46 2.10 -4.73
N LEU A 78 -14.77 1.73 -3.67
CA LEU A 78 -14.89 2.39 -2.37
C LEU A 78 -14.45 3.86 -2.42
N MET A 79 -13.33 4.16 -3.10
CA MET A 79 -12.87 5.53 -3.29
C MET A 79 -13.86 6.36 -4.13
N ASP A 80 -14.46 5.76 -5.15
CA ASP A 80 -15.47 6.43 -5.99
C ASP A 80 -16.78 6.66 -5.20
N LEU A 81 -17.20 5.71 -4.35
CA LEU A 81 -18.34 5.87 -3.44
C LEU A 81 -18.11 6.95 -2.38
N TRP A 82 -16.90 7.06 -1.86
CA TRP A 82 -16.56 8.16 -0.97
C TRP A 82 -16.64 9.52 -1.69
N GLY A 83 -16.06 9.63 -2.90
CA GLY A 83 -16.17 10.79 -3.79
C GLY A 83 -15.85 12.15 -3.19
N GLY A 84 -15.11 12.22 -2.06
CA GLY A 84 -14.84 13.47 -1.33
C GLY A 84 -15.95 13.86 -0.36
N SER A 85 -16.85 12.96 0.03
CA SER A 85 -18.01 13.21 0.89
C SER A 85 -17.68 13.48 2.37
N SER A 86 -16.40 13.48 2.75
CA SER A 86 -15.90 13.85 4.08
C SER A 86 -14.52 14.49 3.98
N PRO A 87 -14.09 15.34 4.95
CA PRO A 87 -12.77 15.95 4.97
C PRO A 87 -11.62 14.94 5.00
N PHE A 88 -11.85 13.76 5.59
CA PHE A 88 -10.86 12.70 5.70
C PHE A 88 -11.42 11.37 5.26
N VAL A 89 -10.55 10.50 4.75
CA VAL A 89 -10.88 9.12 4.39
C VAL A 89 -9.81 8.16 4.91
N HIS A 90 -10.25 7.00 5.37
CA HIS A 90 -9.41 5.91 5.86
C HIS A 90 -9.79 4.62 5.16
N ILE A 91 -8.82 3.88 4.62
CA ILE A 91 -9.03 2.53 4.10
C ILE A 91 -8.58 1.55 5.18
N GLN A 92 -9.53 0.86 5.80
CA GLN A 92 -9.29 -0.16 6.80
C GLN A 92 -9.35 -1.54 6.15
N LEU A 93 -8.25 -2.28 6.16
CA LEU A 93 -8.23 -3.66 5.65
C LEU A 93 -9.00 -4.58 6.62
N ASP A 94 -9.61 -5.61 6.08
CA ASP A 94 -10.55 -6.50 6.80
C ASP A 94 -9.88 -7.49 7.76
N ASP A 95 -8.56 -7.50 7.80
CA ASP A 95 -7.73 -8.36 8.66
C ASP A 95 -6.88 -7.58 9.68
N ASP A 96 -6.88 -6.25 9.63
CA ASP A 96 -6.15 -5.37 10.54
C ASP A 96 -7.03 -4.79 11.65
N VAL A 97 -6.40 -4.32 12.73
CA VAL A 97 -7.10 -3.74 13.87
C VAL A 97 -6.52 -2.38 14.22
N ILE A 98 -7.39 -1.37 14.38
CA ILE A 98 -7.02 -0.06 14.93
C ILE A 98 -7.40 0.04 16.41
N TYR A 99 -6.56 0.74 17.20
CA TYR A 99 -6.78 0.95 18.62
C TYR A 99 -7.73 2.11 18.90
N PRO A 100 -8.31 2.21 20.11
CA PRO A 100 -9.39 3.17 20.41
C PRO A 100 -9.03 4.64 20.12
N GLU A 101 -7.78 5.03 20.28
CA GLU A 101 -7.32 6.42 20.07
C GLU A 101 -6.88 6.70 18.63
N PHE A 102 -7.01 5.78 17.69
CA PHE A 102 -6.50 5.92 16.32
C PHE A 102 -7.03 7.19 15.65
N TYR A 103 -8.34 7.33 15.49
CA TYR A 103 -8.90 8.51 14.81
C TYR A 103 -8.62 9.80 15.56
N ARG A 104 -8.73 9.79 16.89
CA ARG A 104 -8.45 10.98 17.70
C ARG A 104 -7.03 11.47 17.49
N SER A 105 -6.03 10.58 17.56
CA SER A 105 -4.62 10.92 17.36
C SER A 105 -4.35 11.45 15.95
N HIS A 106 -4.92 10.81 14.93
CA HIS A 106 -4.78 11.29 13.55
C HIS A 106 -5.41 12.69 13.35
N MET A 107 -6.58 12.95 13.94
CA MET A 107 -7.22 14.28 13.85
C MET A 107 -6.39 15.33 14.58
N LEU A 108 -5.82 15.04 15.74
CA LEU A 108 -4.91 15.94 16.44
C LEU A 108 -3.67 16.25 15.60
N ALA A 109 -3.09 15.25 14.93
CA ALA A 109 -1.96 15.48 14.04
C ALA A 109 -2.31 16.43 12.87
N HIS A 110 -3.47 16.27 12.25
CA HIS A 110 -3.94 17.14 11.17
C HIS A 110 -4.23 18.57 11.63
N GLN A 111 -4.46 18.83 12.93
CA GLN A 111 -4.60 20.18 13.48
C GLN A 111 -3.26 20.92 13.59
N THR A 112 -2.12 20.23 13.55
CA THR A 112 -0.79 20.85 13.66
C THR A 112 -0.27 21.44 12.35
N GLY A 113 -0.90 21.14 11.23
CA GLY A 113 -0.48 21.63 9.92
C GLY A 113 -1.32 21.08 8.77
N ARG A 114 -1.01 21.56 7.56
CA ARG A 114 -1.63 21.03 6.33
C ARG A 114 -0.84 19.82 5.84
N PHE A 115 -1.41 18.64 5.96
CA PHE A 115 -0.81 17.38 5.54
C PHE A 115 -1.71 16.65 4.53
N SER A 116 -1.09 16.00 3.54
CA SER A 116 -1.82 15.12 2.60
C SER A 116 -2.35 13.87 3.28
N ALA A 117 -1.61 13.33 4.25
CA ALA A 117 -2.03 12.20 5.07
C ALA A 117 -1.29 12.19 6.40
N SER A 118 -1.88 11.52 7.38
CA SER A 118 -1.24 11.13 8.63
C SER A 118 -1.05 9.62 8.68
N ILE A 119 0.07 9.18 9.23
CA ILE A 119 0.49 7.77 9.29
C ILE A 119 0.85 7.45 10.72
N SER A 120 0.36 6.34 11.29
CA SER A 120 0.74 5.94 12.64
C SER A 120 1.67 4.71 12.63
N ARG A 121 2.40 4.51 13.73
CA ARG A 121 3.05 3.21 13.96
C ARG A 121 2.01 2.11 14.15
N ARG A 122 2.43 0.90 13.85
CA ARG A 122 1.65 -0.31 14.05
C ARG A 122 2.53 -1.43 14.57
N TRP A 123 1.91 -2.34 15.28
CA TRP A 123 2.52 -3.62 15.62
C TRP A 123 2.32 -4.62 14.48
N ILE A 124 3.25 -5.56 14.33
CA ILE A 124 3.04 -6.76 13.51
C ILE A 124 2.62 -7.89 14.44
N THR A 125 1.64 -8.69 13.99
CA THR A 125 1.16 -9.89 14.68
C THR A 125 1.12 -11.09 13.74
N HIS A 126 1.11 -12.29 14.30
CA HIS A 126 0.96 -13.53 13.54
C HIS A 126 -0.34 -14.24 13.94
N GLY A 127 -1.39 -14.14 13.08
CA GLY A 127 -2.66 -14.81 13.29
C GLY A 127 -3.56 -14.17 14.34
N ASP A 128 -3.09 -13.96 15.56
CA ASP A 128 -3.81 -13.26 16.63
C ASP A 128 -3.40 -11.77 16.72
N THR A 129 -3.98 -11.02 17.66
CA THR A 129 -3.70 -9.59 17.83
C THR A 129 -2.54 -9.30 18.81
N ARG A 130 -1.77 -10.31 19.21
CA ARG A 130 -0.63 -10.12 20.12
C ARG A 130 0.54 -9.53 19.36
N PRO A 131 1.10 -8.39 19.79
CA PRO A 131 2.27 -7.78 19.18
C PRO A 131 3.47 -8.70 19.21
N VAL A 132 4.12 -8.94 18.07
CA VAL A 132 5.35 -9.74 17.95
C VAL A 132 6.54 -8.87 17.65
N MET A 133 6.39 -7.85 16.80
CA MET A 133 7.43 -6.89 16.50
C MET A 133 6.89 -5.54 16.03
N ALA A 134 7.74 -4.52 16.09
CA ALA A 134 7.53 -3.23 15.47
C ALA A 134 8.39 -3.10 14.20
N ILE A 135 7.94 -2.30 13.25
CA ILE A 135 8.71 -1.98 12.05
C ILE A 135 9.75 -0.92 12.39
N ASN A 136 10.98 -1.14 11.96
CA ASN A 136 12.05 -0.16 12.08
C ASN A 136 11.74 1.09 11.25
N GLN A 137 11.88 2.24 11.88
CA GLN A 137 11.69 3.54 11.27
C GLN A 137 13.03 4.10 10.78
N PRO A 138 13.06 4.95 9.74
CA PRO A 138 14.23 5.73 9.39
C PRO A 138 14.72 6.58 10.57
N ALA A 139 16.02 6.87 10.60
CA ALA A 139 16.65 7.59 11.74
C ALA A 139 15.98 8.94 12.02
N PHE A 140 15.56 9.66 10.98
CA PHE A 140 14.90 10.98 11.14
C PHE A 140 13.55 10.88 11.86
N VAL A 141 12.85 9.75 11.74
CA VAL A 141 11.60 9.47 12.49
C VAL A 141 11.94 8.91 13.88
N ALA A 142 12.82 7.89 13.92
CA ALA A 142 13.13 7.16 15.16
C ALA A 142 13.75 8.07 16.24
N ASN A 143 14.63 9.01 15.81
CA ASN A 143 15.36 9.92 16.68
C ASN A 143 14.71 11.30 16.82
N SER A 144 13.55 11.53 16.19
CA SER A 144 12.85 12.83 16.30
C SER A 144 12.40 13.07 17.75
N PRO A 145 12.55 14.28 18.30
CA PRO A 145 11.94 14.66 19.58
C PRO A 145 10.43 14.87 19.48
N LEU A 146 9.88 14.98 18.25
CA LEU A 146 8.48 15.24 18.01
C LEU A 146 7.66 13.96 18.06
N MET A 147 6.47 14.00 18.62
CA MET A 147 5.48 12.90 18.54
C MET A 147 4.80 12.84 17.17
N HIS A 148 4.59 13.99 16.55
CA HIS A 148 4.09 14.14 15.19
C HIS A 148 5.23 14.65 14.31
N VAL A 149 5.82 13.76 13.51
CA VAL A 149 7.02 14.05 12.69
C VAL A 149 6.57 14.41 11.28
N PRO A 150 6.76 15.65 10.82
CA PRO A 150 6.54 15.99 9.42
C PRO A 150 7.50 15.18 8.53
N VAL A 151 6.98 14.63 7.44
CA VAL A 151 7.74 13.88 6.44
C VAL A 151 7.51 14.56 5.10
N ASP A 152 8.53 15.25 4.63
CA ASP A 152 8.51 15.89 3.32
C ASP A 152 8.86 14.91 2.19
N GLU A 153 8.84 15.42 0.99
CA GLU A 153 9.08 14.65 -0.22
C GLU A 153 10.50 14.05 -0.24
N GLU A 154 11.53 14.83 0.07
CA GLU A 154 12.92 14.37 0.03
C GLU A 154 13.14 13.25 1.06
N ALA A 155 12.67 13.42 2.28
CA ALA A 155 12.79 12.43 3.34
C ALA A 155 12.07 11.12 3.00
N LEU A 156 10.88 11.19 2.38
CA LEU A 156 10.12 10.00 2.01
C LEU A 156 10.80 9.24 0.86
N PHE A 157 11.13 9.94 -0.23
CA PHE A 157 11.74 9.30 -1.41
C PHE A 157 13.10 8.70 -1.09
N SER A 158 13.99 9.43 -0.41
CA SER A 158 15.34 8.96 -0.09
C SER A 158 15.37 7.79 0.91
N SER A 159 14.40 7.70 1.81
CA SER A 159 14.34 6.62 2.81
C SER A 159 13.60 5.37 2.33
N MET A 160 12.67 5.50 1.40
CA MET A 160 11.81 4.40 0.97
C MET A 160 12.28 3.75 -0.33
N VAL A 161 12.60 4.55 -1.36
CA VAL A 161 12.81 4.05 -2.71
C VAL A 161 14.13 3.27 -2.87
N PRO A 162 15.31 3.78 -2.45
CA PRO A 162 16.57 3.07 -2.62
C PRO A 162 16.63 1.73 -1.90
N THR A 163 15.92 1.63 -0.77
CA THR A 163 15.89 0.42 0.07
C THR A 163 14.75 -0.53 -0.28
N CYS A 164 13.87 -0.17 -1.22
CA CYS A 164 12.65 -0.92 -1.56
C CYS A 164 11.84 -1.31 -0.32
N ASN A 165 11.70 -0.38 0.63
CA ASN A 165 11.12 -0.65 1.95
C ASN A 165 9.93 0.26 2.26
N ASN A 166 8.74 -0.33 2.43
CA ASN A 166 7.58 0.37 2.94
C ASN A 166 7.61 0.44 4.48
N TRP A 167 8.47 1.28 5.03
CA TRP A 167 8.56 1.52 6.47
C TRP A 167 7.35 2.29 7.03
N ALA A 168 6.65 3.04 6.19
CA ALA A 168 5.51 3.87 6.59
C ALA A 168 4.27 3.01 6.91
N GLY A 169 3.95 2.04 6.04
CA GLY A 169 2.89 1.06 6.33
C GLY A 169 1.82 0.95 5.27
N GLU A 170 0.78 0.24 5.67
CA GLU A 170 -0.37 -0.11 4.86
C GLU A 170 -1.49 0.91 5.06
N PHE A 171 -2.53 0.88 4.22
CA PHE A 171 -3.67 1.78 4.34
C PHE A 171 -4.35 1.78 5.71
N SER A 172 -4.34 0.64 6.42
CA SER A 172 -4.95 0.53 7.76
C SER A 172 -4.32 1.45 8.82
N ASN A 173 -3.13 1.96 8.59
CA ASN A 173 -2.50 2.94 9.49
C ASN A 173 -2.38 4.36 8.91
N ILE A 174 -3.11 4.64 7.82
CA ILE A 174 -3.07 5.92 7.09
C ILE A 174 -4.44 6.58 7.09
N VAL A 175 -4.54 7.82 7.55
CA VAL A 175 -5.72 8.67 7.37
C VAL A 175 -5.38 9.76 6.36
N MET A 176 -6.08 9.77 5.24
CA MET A 176 -5.86 10.69 4.12
C MET A 176 -6.74 11.93 4.27
N SER A 177 -6.20 13.13 4.06
CA SER A 177 -7.04 14.31 3.83
C SER A 177 -7.76 14.18 2.47
N ALA A 178 -8.89 14.87 2.30
CA ALA A 178 -9.62 14.85 1.02
C ALA A 178 -8.76 15.34 -0.15
N GLU A 179 -7.84 16.28 0.08
CA GLU A 179 -6.88 16.73 -0.92
C GLU A 179 -5.86 15.65 -1.22
N GLY A 180 -5.27 15.02 -0.17
CA GLY A 180 -4.30 13.94 -0.31
C GLY A 180 -4.89 12.71 -1.00
N ALA A 181 -6.13 12.37 -0.70
CA ALA A 181 -6.83 11.22 -1.27
C ALA A 181 -7.01 11.30 -2.81
N ARG A 182 -6.91 12.50 -3.40
CA ARG A 182 -6.87 12.67 -4.87
C ARG A 182 -5.61 12.05 -5.50
N ALA A 183 -4.58 11.81 -4.69
CA ALA A 183 -3.37 11.11 -5.10
C ALA A 183 -3.51 9.57 -5.08
N TYR A 184 -4.70 9.04 -4.78
CA TYR A 184 -4.93 7.60 -4.77
C TYR A 184 -4.60 6.99 -6.14
N PRO A 185 -3.70 5.97 -6.20
CA PRO A 185 -3.18 5.46 -7.46
C PRO A 185 -4.26 4.85 -8.34
N ARG A 186 -4.24 5.21 -9.62
CA ARG A 186 -5.06 4.59 -10.66
C ARG A 186 -4.17 3.87 -11.67
N PRO A 187 -4.67 2.82 -12.35
CA PRO A 187 -3.91 2.15 -13.39
C PRO A 187 -3.44 3.16 -14.44
N PRO A 188 -2.14 3.13 -14.82
CA PRO A 188 -1.65 3.99 -15.89
C PRO A 188 -2.14 3.50 -17.25
N GLU A 189 -2.40 4.42 -18.16
CA GLU A 189 -2.78 4.08 -19.54
C GLU A 189 -1.55 3.78 -20.40
N ASN A 190 -0.61 4.71 -20.48
CA ASN A 190 0.52 4.64 -21.41
C ASN A 190 1.88 5.04 -20.83
N GLU A 191 1.93 5.48 -19.57
CA GLU A 191 3.15 5.94 -18.91
C GLU A 191 3.41 5.16 -17.61
N LEU A 192 4.65 5.19 -17.10
CA LEU A 192 4.93 4.69 -15.78
C LEU A 192 4.24 5.59 -14.74
N SER A 193 3.75 4.99 -13.68
CA SER A 193 3.20 5.68 -12.52
C SER A 193 3.61 4.93 -11.26
N TYR A 194 3.42 5.53 -10.08
CA TYR A 194 3.64 4.86 -8.79
C TYR A 194 2.57 3.79 -8.48
N TYR A 195 1.95 3.23 -9.52
CA TYR A 195 0.99 2.14 -9.42
C TYR A 195 1.72 0.80 -9.36
N GLY A 196 1.27 -0.10 -8.48
CA GLY A 196 1.90 -1.42 -8.29
C GLY A 196 1.81 -1.82 -6.83
N TRP A 197 2.35 -1.02 -5.93
CA TRP A 197 2.03 -0.99 -4.50
C TRP A 197 1.10 0.19 -4.26
N LEU A 198 -0.19 -0.07 -3.94
CA LEU A 198 -1.18 1.00 -3.85
C LEU A 198 -0.91 1.97 -2.71
N ASP A 199 -0.49 1.47 -1.55
CA ASP A 199 -0.12 2.24 -0.36
C ASP A 199 1.16 3.06 -0.60
N VAL A 200 2.23 2.45 -1.08
CA VAL A 200 3.48 3.13 -1.43
C VAL A 200 3.24 4.19 -2.51
N GLY A 201 2.53 3.81 -3.58
CA GLY A 201 2.20 4.72 -4.66
C GLY A 201 1.37 5.91 -4.20
N PHE A 202 0.41 5.69 -3.30
CA PHE A 202 -0.34 6.76 -2.67
C PHE A 202 0.59 7.71 -1.90
N LEU A 203 1.43 7.17 -1.01
CA LEU A 203 2.31 7.99 -0.17
C LEU A 203 3.28 8.84 -1.01
N LEU A 204 3.92 8.24 -2.02
CA LEU A 204 4.87 8.93 -2.91
C LEU A 204 4.18 10.00 -3.78
N THR A 205 2.92 9.80 -4.15
CA THR A 205 2.17 10.79 -4.92
C THR A 205 1.58 11.88 -4.01
N ALA A 206 1.09 11.52 -2.83
CA ALA A 206 0.47 12.44 -1.88
C ALA A 206 1.48 13.43 -1.27
N VAL A 207 2.70 12.97 -0.95
CA VAL A 207 3.75 13.83 -0.38
C VAL A 207 4.15 14.97 -1.31
N GLN A 208 3.99 14.80 -2.61
CA GLN A 208 4.23 15.84 -3.63
C GLN A 208 3.18 16.97 -3.60
N LYS A 209 2.04 16.75 -2.96
CA LYS A 209 0.99 17.78 -2.83
C LYS A 209 1.13 18.57 -1.53
N ALA A 210 1.42 17.90 -0.44
CA ALA A 210 1.76 18.46 0.85
C ALA A 210 2.49 17.40 1.68
N PRO A 211 3.30 17.78 2.68
CA PRO A 211 3.97 16.83 3.56
C PRO A 211 3.00 15.82 4.17
N LEU A 212 3.52 14.67 4.56
CA LEU A 212 2.84 13.72 5.42
C LEU A 212 3.17 14.03 6.88
N VAL A 213 2.40 13.50 7.83
CA VAL A 213 2.76 13.54 9.25
C VAL A 213 2.79 12.12 9.82
N PHE A 214 3.90 11.76 10.44
CA PHE A 214 4.08 10.46 11.06
C PHE A 214 3.89 10.52 12.57
N LEU A 215 2.91 9.76 13.09
CA LEU A 215 2.61 9.62 14.51
C LEU A 215 3.47 8.49 15.09
N ARG A 216 4.21 8.76 16.15
CA ARG A 216 5.11 7.77 16.77
C ARG A 216 4.40 6.79 17.69
N ASP A 217 3.11 6.99 17.96
CA ASP A 217 2.28 6.06 18.70
C ASP A 217 1.91 4.82 17.88
N HIS A 218 1.92 3.65 18.54
CA HIS A 218 1.39 2.43 17.96
C HIS A 218 -0.13 2.44 18.11
N LEU A 219 -0.83 2.72 17.01
CA LEU A 219 -2.28 2.91 17.01
C LEU A 219 -3.05 1.79 16.33
N GLY A 220 -2.37 0.71 15.99
CA GLY A 220 -3.00 -0.45 15.36
C GLY A 220 -2.08 -1.64 15.23
N VAL A 221 -2.59 -2.66 14.58
CA VAL A 221 -1.95 -3.94 14.34
C VAL A 221 -2.08 -4.29 12.86
N PHE A 222 -0.96 -4.60 12.23
CA PHE A 222 -0.90 -5.27 10.93
C PHE A 222 -0.80 -6.78 11.17
N ARG A 223 -1.77 -7.52 10.67
CA ARG A 223 -1.83 -8.96 10.86
C ARG A 223 -1.14 -9.69 9.72
N GLN A 224 -0.22 -10.60 10.06
CA GLN A 224 0.35 -11.56 9.14
C GLN A 224 -0.31 -12.92 9.32
N HIS A 225 -0.77 -13.51 8.22
CA HIS A 225 -1.39 -14.84 8.19
C HIS A 225 -1.20 -15.50 6.80
N PRO A 226 -1.32 -16.85 6.70
CA PRO A 226 -1.01 -17.58 5.45
C PRO A 226 -1.81 -17.14 4.23
N ASP A 227 -3.05 -16.68 4.42
CA ASP A 227 -3.96 -16.30 3.33
C ASP A 227 -3.79 -14.84 2.86
N GLN A 228 -2.71 -14.16 3.29
CA GLN A 228 -2.42 -12.82 2.79
C GLN A 228 -1.98 -12.85 1.33
N THR A 229 -2.40 -11.82 0.57
CA THR A 229 -2.01 -11.65 -0.84
C THR A 229 -0.49 -11.63 -1.02
N THR A 230 0.25 -11.11 -0.03
CA THR A 230 1.72 -11.02 -0.03
C THR A 230 2.41 -12.38 0.12
N HIS A 231 1.73 -13.42 0.57
CA HIS A 231 2.28 -14.79 0.64
C HIS A 231 2.15 -15.55 -0.68
N HIS A 232 1.26 -15.14 -1.58
CA HIS A 232 1.09 -15.76 -2.90
C HIS A 232 2.06 -15.16 -3.93
N LEU A 233 3.36 -15.32 -3.71
CA LEU A 233 4.43 -14.61 -4.43
C LEU A 233 4.53 -14.99 -5.91
N ARG A 234 4.27 -16.25 -6.29
CA ARG A 234 4.37 -16.72 -7.69
C ARG A 234 3.10 -16.49 -8.52
N THR A 235 2.30 -15.51 -8.14
CA THR A 235 1.09 -15.09 -8.87
C THR A 235 1.38 -13.89 -9.74
N HIS A 236 0.41 -13.52 -10.58
CA HIS A 236 0.44 -12.25 -11.31
C HIS A 236 0.63 -11.06 -10.37
N GLY A 237 -0.13 -10.99 -9.27
CA GLY A 237 0.03 -9.94 -8.25
C GLY A 237 1.43 -9.91 -7.63
N GLY A 238 2.05 -11.07 -7.41
CA GLY A 238 3.41 -11.17 -6.91
C GLY A 238 4.45 -10.61 -7.89
N ARG A 239 4.30 -10.86 -9.20
CA ARG A 239 5.15 -10.25 -10.25
C ARG A 239 5.02 -8.73 -10.25
N VAL A 240 3.76 -8.23 -10.29
CA VAL A 240 3.49 -6.79 -10.23
C VAL A 240 4.13 -6.16 -9.00
N SER A 241 3.93 -6.72 -7.82
CA SER A 241 4.51 -6.21 -6.58
C SER A 241 6.06 -6.22 -6.62
N SER A 242 6.66 -7.29 -7.13
CA SER A 242 8.12 -7.41 -7.20
C SER A 242 8.74 -6.40 -8.17
N MET A 243 8.11 -6.16 -9.31
CA MET A 243 8.62 -5.22 -10.33
C MET A 243 8.28 -3.74 -10.01
N ALA A 244 7.29 -3.50 -9.18
CA ALA A 244 6.81 -2.14 -8.86
C ALA A 244 7.90 -1.24 -8.24
N TRP A 245 8.85 -1.80 -7.48
CA TRP A 245 9.95 -1.01 -6.91
C TRP A 245 10.90 -0.47 -7.98
N VAL A 246 11.15 -1.24 -9.05
CA VAL A 246 11.95 -0.74 -10.17
C VAL A 246 11.20 0.35 -10.94
N THR A 247 9.89 0.15 -11.17
CA THR A 247 9.05 1.21 -11.75
C THR A 247 9.13 2.48 -10.92
N THR A 248 9.00 2.36 -9.59
CA THR A 248 9.08 3.46 -8.64
C THR A 248 10.44 4.16 -8.70
N ALA A 249 11.55 3.40 -8.72
CA ALA A 249 12.90 3.96 -8.77
C ALA A 249 13.18 4.69 -10.09
N LEU A 250 12.83 4.08 -11.23
CA LEU A 250 13.03 4.69 -12.54
C LEU A 250 12.20 5.98 -12.71
N LEU A 251 10.95 5.97 -12.23
CA LEU A 251 10.10 7.15 -12.29
C LEU A 251 10.61 8.26 -11.37
N ALA A 252 10.93 7.94 -10.10
CA ALA A 252 11.45 8.89 -9.14
C ALA A 252 12.75 9.55 -9.61
N TRP A 253 13.64 8.79 -10.24
CA TRP A 253 14.86 9.33 -10.84
C TRP A 253 14.54 10.28 -12.00
N ARG A 254 13.67 9.89 -12.91
CA ARG A 254 13.29 10.71 -14.06
C ARG A 254 12.63 12.03 -13.64
N GLU A 255 11.92 12.02 -12.52
CA GLU A 255 11.33 13.21 -11.89
C GLU A 255 12.36 14.01 -11.06
N GLY A 256 13.62 13.58 -10.97
CA GLY A 256 14.66 14.25 -10.20
C GLY A 256 14.55 14.10 -8.69
N ARG A 257 13.79 13.10 -8.19
CA ARG A 257 13.52 12.86 -6.77
C ARG A 257 14.60 12.07 -6.04
N ILE A 258 15.29 11.22 -6.78
CA ILE A 258 16.40 10.39 -6.28
C ILE A 258 17.58 10.44 -7.26
N SER A 259 18.76 10.11 -6.77
CA SER A 259 19.98 10.08 -7.58
C SER A 259 20.06 8.82 -8.46
N ARG A 260 20.95 8.84 -9.47
CA ARG A 260 21.30 7.64 -10.24
C ARG A 260 21.80 6.50 -9.33
N ALA A 261 22.62 6.81 -8.32
CA ALA A 261 23.12 5.81 -7.37
C ALA A 261 22.01 5.14 -6.58
N ASP A 262 20.97 5.88 -6.19
CA ASP A 262 19.80 5.35 -5.51
C ASP A 262 19.00 4.37 -6.40
N VAL A 263 18.89 4.68 -7.71
CA VAL A 263 18.25 3.77 -8.67
C VAL A 263 19.01 2.46 -8.77
N VAL A 264 20.35 2.53 -8.91
CA VAL A 264 21.20 1.35 -8.98
C VAL A 264 21.05 0.50 -7.72
N THR A 265 21.01 1.13 -6.55
CA THR A 265 20.78 0.46 -5.27
C THR A 265 19.42 -0.24 -5.25
N ALA A 266 18.35 0.45 -5.63
CA ALA A 266 17.00 -0.10 -5.69
C ALA A 266 16.89 -1.28 -6.66
N ILE A 267 17.43 -1.15 -7.87
CA ILE A 267 17.43 -2.22 -8.88
C ILE A 267 18.20 -3.44 -8.38
N THR A 268 19.42 -3.23 -7.84
CA THR A 268 20.25 -4.32 -7.31
C THR A 268 19.54 -5.10 -6.21
N TRP A 269 18.92 -4.39 -5.27
CA TRP A 269 18.12 -4.99 -4.21
C TRP A 269 16.92 -5.77 -4.78
N ASN A 270 16.19 -5.17 -5.70
CA ASN A 270 15.00 -5.77 -6.30
C ASN A 270 15.32 -7.02 -7.11
N VAL A 271 16.38 -7.01 -7.91
CA VAL A 271 16.83 -8.19 -8.68
C VAL A 271 17.12 -9.37 -7.76
N ARG A 272 17.85 -9.15 -6.64
CA ARG A 272 18.12 -10.20 -5.65
C ARG A 272 16.83 -10.77 -5.06
N GLN A 273 15.87 -9.93 -4.74
CA GLN A 273 14.57 -10.37 -4.23
C GLN A 273 13.77 -11.15 -5.28
N CYS A 274 13.78 -10.72 -6.53
CA CYS A 274 13.12 -11.43 -7.62
C CYS A 274 13.75 -12.82 -7.87
N LEU A 275 15.08 -12.91 -7.89
CA LEU A 275 15.79 -14.19 -8.00
C LEU A 275 15.41 -15.15 -6.86
N ALA A 276 15.40 -14.68 -5.62
CA ALA A 276 15.04 -15.49 -4.46
C ALA A 276 13.57 -15.98 -4.51
N ARG A 277 12.66 -15.20 -5.10
CA ARG A 277 11.21 -15.50 -5.13
C ARG A 277 10.81 -16.38 -6.31
N PHE A 278 11.31 -16.07 -7.49
CA PHE A 278 10.84 -16.68 -8.74
C PHE A 278 11.84 -17.70 -9.30
N GLY A 279 13.12 -17.63 -8.91
CA GLY A 279 14.17 -18.43 -9.52
C GLY A 279 14.39 -18.04 -10.99
N GLU A 280 14.84 -19.00 -11.78
CA GLU A 280 15.14 -18.83 -13.22
C GLU A 280 13.98 -19.28 -14.13
N ASP A 281 12.87 -19.74 -13.56
CA ASP A 281 11.78 -20.38 -14.34
C ASP A 281 10.66 -19.41 -14.76
N ASP A 282 10.65 -18.16 -14.26
CA ASP A 282 9.57 -17.23 -14.56
C ASP A 282 9.90 -16.38 -15.81
N PRO A 283 9.19 -16.57 -16.93
CA PRO A 283 9.54 -15.92 -18.20
C PRO A 283 9.40 -14.39 -18.15
N VAL A 284 8.49 -13.84 -17.33
CA VAL A 284 8.34 -12.37 -17.17
C VAL A 284 9.52 -11.79 -16.39
N ILE A 285 9.94 -12.50 -15.35
CA ILE A 285 11.08 -12.08 -14.53
C ILE A 285 12.39 -12.23 -15.32
N ASN A 286 12.52 -13.26 -16.15
CA ASN A 286 13.67 -13.40 -17.04
C ASN A 286 13.74 -12.26 -18.07
N GLU A 287 12.63 -11.92 -18.73
CA GLU A 287 12.58 -10.76 -19.62
C GLU A 287 12.98 -9.45 -18.89
N PHE A 288 12.52 -9.28 -17.65
CA PHE A 288 12.91 -8.16 -16.81
C PHE A 288 14.42 -8.13 -16.52
N PHE A 289 15.04 -9.27 -16.21
CA PHE A 289 16.49 -9.36 -16.00
C PHE A 289 17.27 -9.06 -17.27
N ASP A 290 16.80 -9.53 -18.42
CA ASP A 290 17.41 -9.27 -19.71
C ASP A 290 17.44 -7.78 -20.03
N LEU A 291 16.36 -7.06 -19.73
CA LEU A 291 16.32 -5.61 -19.91
C LEU A 291 17.31 -4.88 -19.00
N ILE A 292 17.41 -5.31 -17.73
CA ILE A 292 18.39 -4.72 -16.80
C ILE A 292 19.82 -5.00 -17.28
N GLN A 293 20.13 -6.23 -17.70
CA GLN A 293 21.46 -6.57 -18.19
C GLN A 293 21.82 -5.80 -19.47
N ALA A 294 20.88 -5.63 -20.39
CA ALA A 294 21.13 -4.95 -21.65
C ALA A 294 21.23 -3.43 -21.50
N HIS A 295 20.53 -2.83 -20.56
CA HIS A 295 20.33 -1.38 -20.49
C HIS A 295 20.67 -0.74 -19.13
N GLY A 296 21.02 -1.52 -18.09
CA GLY A 296 21.22 -1.00 -16.73
C GLY A 296 22.32 0.08 -16.61
N GLY A 297 23.27 0.10 -17.54
CA GLY A 297 24.29 1.16 -17.68
C GLY A 297 23.74 2.51 -18.20
N ASP A 298 22.53 2.52 -18.78
CA ASP A 298 21.89 3.72 -19.35
C ASP A 298 20.42 3.76 -18.89
N LEU A 299 20.14 4.57 -17.87
CA LEU A 299 18.81 4.61 -17.24
C LEU A 299 17.70 5.12 -18.18
N GLU A 300 18.01 6.00 -19.14
CA GLU A 300 17.01 6.45 -20.13
C GLU A 300 16.63 5.31 -21.08
N ARG A 301 17.61 4.55 -21.55
CA ARG A 301 17.35 3.35 -22.35
C ARG A 301 16.63 2.28 -21.56
N LEU A 302 17.01 2.06 -20.30
CA LEU A 302 16.34 1.12 -19.42
C LEU A 302 14.87 1.54 -19.20
N TYR A 303 14.61 2.81 -18.91
CA TYR A 303 13.24 3.32 -18.75
C TYR A 303 12.40 3.06 -20.02
N ALA A 304 12.95 3.40 -21.18
CA ALA A 304 12.22 3.22 -22.45
C ALA A 304 11.93 1.75 -22.76
N ALA A 305 12.88 0.85 -22.50
CA ALA A 305 12.72 -0.59 -22.73
C ALA A 305 11.83 -1.27 -21.67
N TYR A 306 11.90 -0.83 -20.41
CA TYR A 306 11.13 -1.39 -19.30
C TYR A 306 9.64 -1.01 -19.36
N LYS A 307 9.32 0.20 -19.80
CA LYS A 307 7.92 0.69 -19.83
C LYS A 307 6.94 -0.25 -20.54
N PRO A 308 7.21 -0.74 -21.77
CA PRO A 308 6.31 -1.69 -22.44
C PRO A 308 6.11 -3.01 -21.67
N LEU A 309 7.19 -3.55 -21.09
CA LEU A 309 7.11 -4.75 -20.26
C LEU A 309 6.19 -4.51 -19.05
N TRP A 310 6.40 -3.42 -18.32
CA TRP A 310 5.60 -3.08 -17.14
C TRP A 310 4.12 -2.92 -17.46
N LEU A 311 3.77 -2.18 -18.51
CA LEU A 311 2.38 -1.99 -18.92
C LEU A 311 1.72 -3.30 -19.33
N ARG A 312 2.44 -4.19 -20.02
CA ARG A 312 1.96 -5.53 -20.37
C ARG A 312 1.74 -6.39 -19.13
N VAL A 313 2.65 -6.34 -18.17
CA VAL A 313 2.51 -7.05 -16.88
C VAL A 313 1.29 -6.54 -16.11
N LEU A 314 1.09 -5.24 -16.03
CA LEU A 314 -0.10 -4.67 -15.38
C LEU A 314 -1.41 -5.10 -16.04
N ALA A 315 -1.43 -5.21 -17.36
CA ALA A 315 -2.60 -5.69 -18.11
C ALA A 315 -2.87 -7.19 -17.95
N GLY A 316 -1.96 -7.96 -17.33
CA GLY A 316 -2.11 -9.40 -17.12
C GLY A 316 -1.83 -10.26 -18.36
N HIS A 317 -1.20 -9.72 -19.40
CA HIS A 317 -0.82 -10.48 -20.59
C HIS A 317 0.33 -11.46 -20.29
N PRO A 318 0.32 -12.68 -20.88
CA PRO A 318 1.42 -13.63 -20.76
C PRO A 318 2.71 -13.08 -21.39
N ALA A 319 3.85 -13.52 -20.86
CA ALA A 319 5.16 -13.21 -21.46
C ALA A 319 5.26 -13.77 -22.90
N THR A 320 6.04 -13.11 -23.74
CA THR A 320 6.50 -13.69 -25.01
C THR A 320 7.38 -14.91 -24.73
N ALA A 321 7.33 -15.92 -25.59
CA ALA A 321 7.98 -17.23 -25.37
C ALA A 321 9.48 -17.09 -24.99
N PRO A 322 9.98 -17.88 -24.00
CA PRO A 322 11.31 -17.69 -23.44
C PRO A 322 12.43 -18.15 -24.39
N THR A 323 13.54 -17.41 -24.37
CA THR A 323 14.83 -17.87 -24.90
C THR A 323 15.61 -18.50 -23.72
N PRO A 324 16.16 -19.72 -23.82
CA PRO A 324 16.94 -20.35 -22.73
C PRO A 324 18.22 -19.60 -22.42
N ARG A 325 18.54 -19.37 -21.12
CA ARG A 325 19.73 -18.61 -20.70
C ARG A 325 20.40 -19.12 -19.43
N THR A 326 21.72 -18.92 -19.40
CA THR A 326 22.59 -18.96 -18.21
C THR A 326 22.67 -17.55 -17.62
N VAL A 327 22.28 -17.38 -16.36
CA VAL A 327 22.28 -16.08 -15.68
C VAL A 327 23.66 -15.87 -15.03
N ALA A 328 24.40 -14.85 -15.53
CA ALA A 328 25.50 -14.27 -14.77
C ALA A 328 24.94 -13.09 -13.94
N GLU A 329 25.43 -12.88 -12.70
CA GLU A 329 25.07 -11.68 -11.92
C GLU A 329 25.31 -10.41 -12.75
N PRO A 330 24.34 -9.50 -12.87
CA PRO A 330 24.53 -8.28 -13.64
C PRO A 330 25.59 -7.41 -12.99
N ALA A 331 26.68 -7.14 -13.72
CA ALA A 331 27.64 -6.12 -13.35
C ALA A 331 27.00 -4.74 -13.58
N LEU A 332 26.53 -4.12 -12.52
CA LEU A 332 26.13 -2.72 -12.51
C LEU A 332 27.41 -1.89 -12.26
N ALA A 333 27.93 -1.26 -13.31
CA ALA A 333 29.04 -0.33 -13.25
C ALA A 333 28.62 1.07 -12.76
#